data_73094819bf08c541d37b83dcd380ea8c
#
_entry.id   73094819bf08c541d37b83dcd380ea8c
#
_cell.length_a   1.000
_cell.length_b   1.000
_cell.length_c   1.000
_cell.angle_alpha   90.00
_cell.angle_beta   90.00
_cell.angle_gamma   90.00
#
_symmetry.space_group_name_H-M   'P 1'
#
loop_
_entity.id
_entity.type
_entity.pdbx_description
1 polymer ?
#
loop_
_entity_poly.entity_id
_entity_poly.type
_entity_poly.pdbx_seq_one_letter_code
_entity_poly.pdbx_strand_id
1 'polypeptide(L)'
;LTDIYDFKATGNVTLLHLCDMHAHIKPLYWREPSSLISAPQLVGNPGFLCGEPFLKHYGIKENSLDAYFDTHIDFAELAKKFGKMGGISHIKSVIKHIKQNRGEDNVLLLDSGDTWQGTGLALKTDAEAIITAQNYLGIDVMVGHWEFTYGKERVRELIEMLDATF
;
A
#
# COMPACT_ATOMS: atom_id res chain seq x y z
N LEU A 1 1.61 -2.63 18.03
CA LEU A 1 1.85 -2.65 16.55
C LEU A 1 2.57 -3.92 16.08
N THR A 2 3.26 -4.65 16.95
CA THR A 2 3.93 -5.93 16.60
C THR A 2 2.94 -7.05 16.27
N ASP A 3 1.77 -7.05 16.87
CA ASP A 3 0.79 -8.13 16.73
C ASP A 3 0.09 -8.19 15.36
N ILE A 4 0.06 -7.09 14.60
CA ILE A 4 -0.59 -7.04 13.28
C ILE A 4 0.16 -7.91 12.26
N TYR A 5 1.47 -8.05 12.41
CA TYR A 5 2.32 -8.83 11.49
C TYR A 5 2.64 -10.23 11.99
N ASP A 6 2.20 -10.56 13.21
CA ASP A 6 2.42 -11.86 13.83
C ASP A 6 1.21 -12.79 13.65
N PHE A 7 0.81 -13.00 12.39
CA PHE A 7 -0.25 -13.94 12.06
C PHE A 7 0.24 -15.39 12.10
N LYS A 8 -0.64 -16.31 12.52
CA LYS A 8 -0.33 -17.73 12.59
C LYS A 8 -0.06 -18.31 11.19
N ALA A 9 1.01 -19.07 11.04
CA ALA A 9 1.26 -19.83 9.83
C ALA A 9 0.20 -20.92 9.65
N THR A 10 -0.42 -20.96 8.45
CA THR A 10 -1.41 -21.97 8.08
C THR A 10 -0.90 -22.94 7.00
N GLY A 11 0.29 -22.70 6.46
CA GLY A 11 0.91 -23.47 5.40
C GLY A 11 2.42 -23.31 5.39
N ASN A 12 3.07 -23.86 4.37
CA ASN A 12 4.54 -23.87 4.19
C ASN A 12 5.05 -22.61 3.47
N VAL A 13 4.19 -21.86 2.79
CA VAL A 13 4.54 -20.67 2.03
C VAL A 13 3.71 -19.50 2.53
N THR A 14 4.34 -18.33 2.62
CA THR A 14 3.67 -17.05 2.91
C THR A 14 3.70 -16.21 1.64
N LEU A 15 2.54 -15.78 1.19
CA LEU A 15 2.41 -14.83 0.09
C LEU A 15 2.23 -13.43 0.68
N LEU A 16 3.13 -12.53 0.31
CA LEU A 16 2.98 -11.10 0.54
C LEU A 16 2.53 -10.47 -0.77
N HIS A 17 1.52 -9.64 -0.72
CA HIS A 17 0.94 -9.03 -1.90
C HIS A 17 0.90 -7.52 -1.77
N LEU A 18 1.44 -6.85 -2.77
CA LEU A 18 1.35 -5.41 -2.98
C LEU A 18 0.51 -5.13 -4.22
N CYS A 19 -0.17 -4.03 -4.23
CA CYS A 19 -0.86 -3.49 -5.41
C CYS A 19 -1.03 -1.99 -5.26
N ASP A 20 -1.26 -1.31 -6.39
CA ASP A 20 -1.67 0.10 -6.42
C ASP A 20 -0.76 1.03 -5.61
N MET A 21 0.54 0.81 -5.63
CA MET A 21 1.48 1.68 -4.90
C MET A 21 1.59 3.08 -5.51
N HIS A 22 1.17 3.26 -6.77
CA HIS A 22 1.10 4.53 -7.48
C HIS A 22 2.37 5.38 -7.32
N ALA A 23 3.55 4.73 -7.33
CA ALA A 23 4.86 5.32 -7.17
C ALA A 23 5.04 6.16 -5.88
N HIS A 24 4.29 5.86 -4.82
CA HIS A 24 4.43 6.52 -3.52
C HIS A 24 5.62 5.98 -2.74
N ILE A 25 6.83 6.52 -3.03
CA ILE A 25 8.09 6.09 -2.40
C ILE A 25 8.21 6.60 -0.96
N LYS A 26 7.77 7.85 -0.72
CA LYS A 26 7.92 8.51 0.60
C LYS A 26 6.65 8.38 1.44
N PRO A 27 6.77 8.31 2.78
CA PRO A 27 5.63 8.45 3.67
C PRO A 27 4.89 9.77 3.42
N LEU A 28 3.57 9.73 3.49
CA LEU A 28 2.71 10.89 3.27
C LEU A 28 1.64 11.02 4.35
N TYR A 29 1.02 12.18 4.44
CA TYR A 29 -0.21 12.36 5.19
C TYR A 29 -1.37 11.91 4.31
N TRP A 30 -2.06 10.89 4.77
CA TRP A 30 -3.26 10.38 4.10
C TRP A 30 -4.49 10.79 4.90
N ARG A 31 -5.48 11.33 4.22
CA ARG A 31 -6.76 11.70 4.80
C ARG A 31 -7.87 10.94 4.08
N GLU A 32 -8.60 10.13 4.82
CA GLU A 32 -9.75 9.42 4.28
C GLU A 32 -10.83 10.39 3.75
N PRO A 33 -11.59 10.00 2.74
CA PRO A 33 -12.70 10.79 2.24
C PRO A 33 -13.76 11.05 3.33
N SER A 34 -14.39 12.22 3.27
CA SER A 34 -15.52 12.54 4.15
C SER A 34 -16.86 12.00 3.63
N SER A 35 -16.86 11.44 2.42
CA SER A 35 -18.02 10.83 1.78
C SER A 35 -17.57 9.72 0.84
N LEU A 36 -18.41 8.69 0.69
CA LEU A 36 -18.20 7.60 -0.25
C LEU A 36 -19.26 7.65 -1.34
N ILE A 37 -18.83 7.42 -2.58
CA ILE A 37 -19.74 7.31 -3.73
C ILE A 37 -20.33 5.90 -3.72
N SER A 38 -21.66 5.81 -3.65
CA SER A 38 -22.38 4.53 -3.71
C SER A 38 -23.74 4.69 -4.40
N ALA A 39 -24.33 3.57 -4.79
CA ALA A 39 -25.72 3.57 -5.20
C ALA A 39 -26.61 3.97 -4.01
N PRO A 40 -27.72 4.72 -4.22
CA PRO A 40 -28.53 5.27 -3.14
C PRO A 40 -28.98 4.25 -2.09
N GLN A 41 -29.28 3.02 -2.51
CA GLN A 41 -29.71 1.92 -1.63
C GLN A 41 -28.58 1.35 -0.75
N LEU A 42 -27.33 1.69 -1.03
CA LEU A 42 -26.16 1.23 -0.26
C LEU A 42 -25.66 2.26 0.76
N VAL A 43 -26.17 3.50 0.68
CA VAL A 43 -25.79 4.56 1.62
C VAL A 43 -26.16 4.13 3.04
N GLY A 44 -25.20 4.24 3.96
CA GLY A 44 -25.36 3.84 5.35
C GLY A 44 -25.16 2.35 5.65
N ASN A 45 -24.93 1.52 4.65
CA ASN A 45 -24.50 0.13 4.89
C ASN A 45 -23.04 0.10 5.36
N PRO A 46 -22.60 -0.93 6.11
CA PRO A 46 -21.26 -1.00 6.70
C PRO A 46 -20.11 -0.73 5.73
N GLY A 47 -20.18 -1.23 4.50
CA GLY A 47 -19.15 -1.00 3.47
C GLY A 47 -19.13 0.43 2.88
N PHE A 48 -20.08 1.31 3.25
CA PHE A 48 -20.23 2.67 2.75
C PHE A 48 -20.36 3.70 3.87
N LEU A 49 -19.88 3.35 5.06
CA LEU A 49 -19.79 4.28 6.18
C LEU A 49 -18.49 5.07 6.12
N CYS A 50 -18.52 6.33 6.53
CA CYS A 50 -17.32 7.16 6.74
C CYS A 50 -17.52 8.09 7.95
N GLY A 51 -16.41 8.56 8.52
CA GLY A 51 -16.44 9.48 9.66
C GLY A 51 -17.04 8.88 10.93
N GLU A 52 -17.84 9.65 11.66
CA GLU A 52 -18.44 9.22 12.94
C GLU A 52 -19.30 7.95 12.84
N PRO A 53 -20.16 7.76 11.81
CA PRO A 53 -20.91 6.52 11.61
C PRO A 53 -20.00 5.28 11.49
N PHE A 54 -18.84 5.42 10.83
CA PHE A 54 -17.84 4.36 10.71
C PHE A 54 -17.24 4.02 12.08
N LEU A 55 -16.73 5.02 12.80
CA LEU A 55 -16.18 4.83 14.15
C LEU A 55 -17.17 4.12 15.07
N LYS A 56 -18.42 4.57 15.07
CA LYS A 56 -19.49 3.99 15.91
C LYS A 56 -19.79 2.53 15.53
N HIS A 57 -19.87 2.24 14.23
CA HIS A 57 -20.21 0.89 13.74
C HIS A 57 -19.14 -0.12 14.12
N TYR A 58 -17.87 0.23 13.95
CA TYR A 58 -16.74 -0.66 14.23
C TYR A 58 -16.19 -0.56 15.65
N GLY A 59 -16.79 0.28 16.51
CA GLY A 59 -16.35 0.46 17.89
C GLY A 59 -14.97 1.07 18.04
N ILE A 60 -14.54 1.86 17.03
CA ILE A 60 -13.24 2.51 17.01
C ILE A 60 -13.28 3.75 17.91
N LYS A 61 -12.30 3.85 18.80
CA LYS A 61 -12.18 4.97 19.72
C LYS A 61 -11.72 6.24 18.98
N GLU A 62 -12.43 7.34 19.17
CA GLU A 62 -11.99 8.67 18.73
C GLU A 62 -10.57 9.00 19.22
N ASN A 63 -9.84 9.81 18.47
CA ASN A 63 -8.48 10.22 18.79
C ASN A 63 -7.46 9.07 18.93
N SER A 64 -7.80 7.88 18.41
CA SER A 64 -6.92 6.71 18.31
C SER A 64 -6.14 6.69 16.98
N LEU A 65 -5.17 5.78 16.89
CA LEU A 65 -4.43 5.52 15.65
C LEU A 65 -5.37 4.97 14.56
N ASP A 66 -6.28 4.07 14.94
CA ASP A 66 -7.27 3.48 14.03
C ASP A 66 -8.23 4.55 13.48
N ALA A 67 -8.69 5.48 14.33
CA ALA A 67 -9.49 6.63 13.88
C ALA A 67 -8.73 7.51 12.87
N TYR A 68 -7.42 7.66 13.04
CA TYR A 68 -6.57 8.41 12.11
C TYR A 68 -6.38 7.68 10.77
N PHE A 69 -6.25 6.36 10.78
CA PHE A 69 -6.09 5.58 9.56
C PHE A 69 -7.38 5.43 8.77
N ASP A 70 -8.51 5.26 9.46
CA ASP A 70 -9.75 4.80 8.84
C ASP A 70 -10.77 5.93 8.63
N THR A 71 -10.49 7.15 9.10
CA THR A 71 -11.43 8.28 8.96
C THR A 71 -10.75 9.63 8.71
N HIS A 72 -11.56 10.58 8.29
CA HIS A 72 -11.13 11.99 8.14
C HIS A 72 -11.30 12.83 9.41
N ILE A 73 -11.88 12.26 10.49
CA ILE A 73 -12.23 12.96 11.73
C ILE A 73 -10.94 13.45 12.41
N ASP A 74 -10.95 14.70 12.82
CA ASP A 74 -9.83 15.36 13.52
C ASP A 74 -8.47 15.20 12.82
N PHE A 75 -8.48 15.02 11.51
CA PHE A 75 -7.27 14.72 10.73
C PHE A 75 -6.09 15.63 11.05
N ALA A 76 -6.30 16.94 11.14
CA ALA A 76 -5.22 17.88 11.35
C ALA A 76 -4.49 17.68 12.70
N GLU A 77 -5.24 17.37 13.75
CA GLU A 77 -4.68 17.11 15.09
C GLU A 77 -4.06 15.71 15.17
N LEU A 78 -4.73 14.73 14.57
CA LEU A 78 -4.22 13.35 14.56
C LEU A 78 -2.98 13.22 13.68
N ALA A 79 -2.89 13.94 12.56
CA ALA A 79 -1.68 14.00 11.73
C ALA A 79 -0.47 14.59 12.49
N LYS A 80 -0.67 15.58 13.34
CA LYS A 80 0.40 16.10 14.24
C LYS A 80 0.84 15.05 15.25
N LYS A 81 -0.11 14.26 15.76
CA LYS A 81 0.14 13.24 16.79
C LYS A 81 0.80 11.99 16.23
N PHE A 82 0.30 11.49 15.12
CA PHE A 82 0.69 10.19 14.56
C PHE A 82 1.65 10.29 13.36
N GLY A 83 1.68 11.43 12.67
CA GLY A 83 2.61 11.70 11.58
C GLY A 83 2.20 11.10 10.23
N LYS A 84 3.19 10.92 9.37
CA LYS A 84 3.04 10.34 8.03
C LYS A 84 2.99 8.83 8.09
N MET A 85 2.30 8.23 7.11
CA MET A 85 2.16 6.79 6.96
C MET A 85 2.65 6.29 5.61
N GLY A 86 2.82 4.97 5.47
CA GLY A 86 3.25 4.31 4.24
C GLY A 86 4.71 4.57 3.89
N GLY A 87 5.02 4.45 2.61
CA GLY A 87 6.36 4.60 2.05
C GLY A 87 7.19 3.32 2.03
N ILE A 88 8.09 3.25 1.04
CA ILE A 88 8.87 2.04 0.73
C ILE A 88 9.71 1.55 1.91
N SER A 89 10.27 2.44 2.72
CA SER A 89 11.08 2.04 3.88
C SER A 89 10.26 1.33 4.96
N HIS A 90 9.03 1.75 5.20
CA HIS A 90 8.13 1.08 6.13
C HIS A 90 7.69 -0.28 5.58
N ILE A 91 7.30 -0.34 4.30
CA ILE A 91 6.94 -1.59 3.61
C ILE A 91 8.11 -2.58 3.69
N LYS A 92 9.35 -2.14 3.39
CA LYS A 92 10.55 -3.00 3.51
C LYS A 92 10.76 -3.52 4.93
N SER A 93 10.49 -2.70 5.95
CA SER A 93 10.59 -3.13 7.35
C SER A 93 9.60 -4.23 7.69
N VAL A 94 8.35 -4.12 7.20
CA VAL A 94 7.32 -5.15 7.35
C VAL A 94 7.72 -6.44 6.64
N ILE A 95 8.12 -6.35 5.37
CA ILE A 95 8.59 -7.50 4.58
C ILE A 95 9.73 -8.21 5.31
N LYS A 96 10.74 -7.45 5.77
CA LYS A 96 11.89 -7.99 6.51
C LYS A 96 11.44 -8.72 7.77
N HIS A 97 10.55 -8.14 8.56
CA HIS A 97 10.03 -8.76 9.77
C HIS A 97 9.33 -10.09 9.47
N ILE A 98 8.47 -10.12 8.45
CA ILE A 98 7.75 -11.34 8.05
C ILE A 98 8.74 -12.40 7.54
N LYS A 99 9.67 -12.04 6.67
CA LYS A 99 10.71 -12.95 6.15
C LYS A 99 11.56 -13.55 7.30
N GLN A 100 11.95 -12.76 8.30
CA GLN A 100 12.67 -13.24 9.47
C GLN A 100 11.87 -14.26 10.29
N ASN A 101 10.56 -14.06 10.43
CA ASN A 101 9.69 -14.94 11.23
C ASN A 101 9.26 -16.21 10.48
N ARG A 102 9.20 -16.16 9.13
CA ARG A 102 8.71 -17.26 8.29
C ARG A 102 9.83 -18.07 7.61
N GLY A 103 11.03 -17.55 7.58
CA GLY A 103 12.13 -18.04 6.76
C GLY A 103 12.12 -17.39 5.37
N GLU A 104 13.24 -16.88 4.93
CA GLU A 104 13.38 -16.10 3.70
C GLU A 104 12.84 -16.84 2.47
N ASP A 105 13.19 -18.13 2.34
CA ASP A 105 12.81 -19.00 1.22
C ASP A 105 11.32 -19.43 1.24
N ASN A 106 10.61 -19.14 2.32
CA ASN A 106 9.20 -19.48 2.48
C ASN A 106 8.26 -18.29 2.22
N VAL A 107 8.80 -17.14 1.79
CA VAL A 107 8.04 -15.91 1.55
C VAL A 107 8.21 -15.47 0.12
N LEU A 108 7.10 -15.38 -0.61
CA LEU A 108 7.04 -14.84 -1.96
C LEU A 108 6.35 -13.48 -1.94
N LEU A 109 7.02 -12.47 -2.49
CA LEU A 109 6.52 -11.10 -2.57
C LEU A 109 6.01 -10.81 -3.99
N LEU A 110 4.72 -10.55 -4.09
CA LEU A 110 4.00 -10.34 -5.34
C LEU A 110 3.57 -8.87 -5.48
N ASP A 111 3.61 -8.35 -6.70
CA ASP A 111 3.06 -7.04 -7.05
C ASP A 111 2.08 -7.21 -8.22
N SER A 112 0.83 -6.83 -8.02
CA SER A 112 -0.21 -6.94 -9.06
C SER A 112 -0.31 -5.69 -9.97
N GLY A 113 0.68 -4.81 -9.91
CA GLY A 113 0.76 -3.65 -10.78
C GLY A 113 0.02 -2.41 -10.25
N ASP A 114 -0.18 -1.47 -11.15
CA ASP A 114 -0.57 -0.08 -10.87
C ASP A 114 0.42 0.61 -9.93
N THR A 115 1.68 0.26 -10.11
CA THR A 115 2.79 0.62 -9.22
C THR A 115 3.66 1.74 -9.81
N TRP A 116 3.87 1.77 -11.15
CA TRP A 116 4.91 2.61 -11.75
C TRP A 116 4.53 4.07 -11.97
N GLN A 117 3.26 4.41 -12.01
CA GLN A 117 2.74 5.76 -12.27
C GLN A 117 1.98 6.32 -11.06
N GLY A 118 1.76 7.64 -11.02
CA GLY A 118 0.92 8.30 -10.02
C GLY A 118 1.59 9.46 -9.28
N THR A 119 2.92 9.62 -9.36
CA THR A 119 3.62 10.74 -8.73
C THR A 119 4.42 11.57 -9.71
N GLY A 120 4.71 12.83 -9.32
CA GLY A 120 5.61 13.69 -10.10
C GLY A 120 7.04 13.14 -10.22
N LEU A 121 7.49 12.30 -9.30
CA LEU A 121 8.78 11.63 -9.39
C LEU A 121 8.75 10.57 -10.49
N ALA A 122 7.73 9.73 -10.52
CA ALA A 122 7.55 8.74 -11.58
C ALA A 122 7.50 9.38 -12.96
N LEU A 123 6.74 10.47 -13.10
CA LEU A 123 6.66 11.23 -14.36
C LEU A 123 8.00 11.81 -14.79
N LYS A 124 8.79 12.38 -13.86
CA LYS A 124 10.08 13.01 -14.17
C LYS A 124 11.20 12.02 -14.45
N THR A 125 11.10 10.81 -13.95
CA THR A 125 12.11 9.76 -14.13
C THR A 125 11.64 8.67 -15.09
N ASP A 126 10.49 8.89 -15.73
CA ASP A 126 9.90 7.93 -16.64
C ASP A 126 9.86 6.51 -16.02
N ALA A 127 9.39 6.45 -14.77
CA ALA A 127 9.26 5.31 -13.86
C ALA A 127 10.59 4.71 -13.30
N GLU A 128 11.78 5.13 -13.70
CA GLU A 128 13.04 4.51 -13.21
C GLU A 128 13.17 4.54 -11.67
N ALA A 129 12.73 5.64 -11.04
CA ALA A 129 12.83 5.76 -9.58
C ALA A 129 11.99 4.70 -8.85
N ILE A 130 10.84 4.30 -9.39
CA ILE A 130 10.01 3.27 -8.77
C ILE A 130 10.54 1.87 -9.05
N ILE A 131 11.13 1.61 -10.22
CA ILE A 131 11.84 0.35 -10.49
C ILE A 131 12.96 0.15 -9.46
N THR A 132 13.78 1.18 -9.24
CA THR A 132 14.81 1.14 -8.19
C THR A 132 14.23 0.81 -6.81
N ALA A 133 13.06 1.38 -6.48
CA ALA A 133 12.38 1.13 -5.22
C ALA A 133 11.80 -0.29 -5.12
N GLN A 134 11.26 -0.85 -6.21
CA GLN A 134 10.78 -2.25 -6.27
C GLN A 134 11.94 -3.24 -6.12
N ASN A 135 13.08 -3.01 -6.79
CA ASN A 135 14.27 -3.83 -6.63
C ASN A 135 14.77 -3.79 -5.17
N TYR A 136 14.75 -2.61 -4.53
CA TYR A 136 15.05 -2.49 -3.10
C TYR A 136 14.06 -3.25 -2.21
N LEU A 137 12.77 -3.29 -2.55
CA LEU A 137 11.77 -4.10 -1.83
C LEU A 137 12.06 -5.59 -1.96
N GLY A 138 12.59 -6.03 -3.09
CA GLY A 138 12.80 -7.43 -3.43
C GLY A 138 11.51 -8.10 -3.84
N ILE A 139 10.82 -7.51 -4.81
CA ILE A 139 9.66 -8.12 -5.46
C ILE A 139 10.13 -9.38 -6.21
N ASP A 140 9.44 -10.49 -6.04
CA ASP A 140 9.77 -11.74 -6.72
C ASP A 140 9.04 -11.87 -8.06
N VAL A 141 7.76 -11.48 -8.10
CA VAL A 141 6.93 -11.52 -9.31
C VAL A 141 6.05 -10.28 -9.39
N MET A 142 5.96 -9.72 -10.58
CA MET A 142 5.07 -8.60 -10.88
C MET A 142 4.23 -8.90 -12.13
N VAL A 143 3.01 -8.39 -12.17
CA VAL A 143 2.18 -8.31 -13.37
C VAL A 143 1.82 -6.86 -13.66
N GLY A 144 1.73 -6.50 -14.94
CA GLY A 144 1.36 -5.14 -15.34
C GLY A 144 -0.14 -4.90 -15.26
N HIS A 145 -0.53 -3.67 -14.91
CA HIS A 145 -1.89 -3.14 -14.93
C HIS A 145 -1.93 -1.85 -15.76
N TRP A 146 -1.75 -0.69 -15.16
CA TRP A 146 -1.64 0.60 -15.89
C TRP A 146 -0.21 0.95 -16.34
N GLU A 147 0.77 0.10 -16.08
CA GLU A 147 2.16 0.26 -16.51
C GLU A 147 2.27 0.45 -18.02
N PHE A 148 1.38 -0.19 -18.78
CA PHE A 148 1.35 -0.09 -20.24
C PHE A 148 1.04 1.32 -20.78
N THR A 149 0.61 2.26 -19.93
CA THR A 149 0.44 3.67 -20.28
C THR A 149 1.76 4.36 -20.66
N TYR A 150 2.91 3.83 -20.24
CA TYR A 150 4.23 4.30 -20.67
C TYR A 150 4.57 3.95 -22.13
N GLY A 151 3.75 3.11 -22.77
CA GLY A 151 3.99 2.60 -24.12
C GLY A 151 4.93 1.40 -24.14
N LYS A 152 4.80 0.61 -25.20
CA LYS A 152 5.43 -0.72 -25.33
C LYS A 152 6.94 -0.69 -25.17
N GLU A 153 7.60 0.27 -25.82
CA GLU A 153 9.06 0.38 -25.83
C GLU A 153 9.58 0.66 -24.41
N ARG A 154 8.97 1.67 -23.76
CA ARG A 154 9.39 2.05 -22.40
C ARG A 154 9.12 0.95 -21.38
N VAL A 155 7.99 0.29 -21.47
CA VAL A 155 7.66 -0.86 -20.57
C VAL A 155 8.73 -1.96 -20.71
N ARG A 156 9.19 -2.26 -21.92
CA ARG A 156 10.25 -3.27 -22.12
C ARG A 156 11.57 -2.86 -21.47
N GLU A 157 11.98 -1.59 -21.64
CA GLU A 157 13.17 -1.08 -20.97
C GLU A 157 13.07 -1.18 -19.44
N LEU A 158 11.92 -0.83 -18.88
CA LEU A 158 11.67 -0.91 -17.43
C LEU A 158 11.68 -2.36 -16.92
N ILE A 159 11.11 -3.31 -17.68
CA ILE A 159 11.16 -4.73 -17.36
C ILE A 159 12.62 -5.24 -17.35
N GLU A 160 13.47 -4.78 -18.26
CA GLU A 160 14.89 -5.16 -18.27
C GLU A 160 15.67 -4.61 -17.05
N MET A 161 15.18 -3.55 -16.42
CA MET A 161 15.75 -2.96 -15.21
C MET A 161 15.20 -3.58 -13.92
N LEU A 162 14.11 -4.34 -14.02
CA LEU A 162 13.41 -4.92 -12.88
C LEU A 162 14.06 -6.27 -12.51
N ASP A 163 14.38 -6.47 -11.23
CA ASP A 163 14.93 -7.73 -10.73
C ASP A 163 13.87 -8.83 -10.60
N ALA A 164 12.58 -8.48 -10.62
CA ALA A 164 11.46 -9.41 -10.53
C ALA A 164 11.13 -10.09 -11.86
N THR A 165 10.46 -11.23 -11.80
CA THR A 165 9.78 -11.82 -12.96
C THR A 165 8.53 -10.99 -13.28
N PHE A 166 8.43 -10.51 -14.54
CA PHE A 166 7.28 -9.73 -15.02
C PHE A 166 6.39 -10.56 -15.93
#